data_8e5dc7b2bbf828be1b575b9d90c659a4
#
_entry.id   8e5dc7b2bbf828be1b575b9d90c659a4
#
_cell.length_a   1.000
_cell.length_b   1.000
_cell.length_c   1.000
_cell.angle_alpha   90.00
_cell.angle_beta   90.00
_cell.angle_gamma   90.00
#
_symmetry.space_group_name_H-M   'P 1'
#
loop_
_entity.id
_entity.type
_entity.pdbx_description
1 polymer ?
#
loop_
_entity_poly.entity_id
_entity_poly.type
_entity_poly.pdbx_seq_one_letter_code
_entity_poly.pdbx_strand_id
1 'polypeptide(L)'
;LIKLVFLPVLFLPVLFMPISFMPISFMTASAASASELPRPLSASDAELYQQIFALQDDGEIKGAAKLIKQLDNQLLMGHVLAQKYLHPTAWRSSFSELSEWLKKYNDHATASRIKWLSDRRRPKGAKAARSPKKGYLNGVGLSRPQSFRADIPESWSGRASPRTTAKIARDIRRSIRRGYPSGAVEILDKPSNLRYLTASEEGHLRGEIAHAYFIFGVDDKAVRAARQAIAKGGERAYMGYWAGGLAAWRSGRYELATSFFRTLAEIESAPDVLRAGAGFWAYRGFMLAGSPLEAIFYLNKATAYPETFYGVMAIEASGQSIRLDFKLPRIKDDFMDWLVAQKGGQRALGLLQIGDWTRAARELRYLFEEMPAKHVRSLIAFTALHNMPGLTFRLADIYKTDTGITYLGALYPYLKTGAEVRIDQSLLHAIIRKESGFYPLARSRAKAAGLMQLMPATAAFIARDRRYRRTHRHKLHDPDLNLTLAQDYIEHLNGEAHIGGELVLMLAAYNGGPGNLKKWLRKINHNGDRFLLIESIPARETRNYVKGVISYMFIYGNRFNEDIPALRDLIAGKTAQTKYAQAAN
;
A
#
# COMPACT_ATOMS: atom_id res chain seq x y z
N LEU A 1 38.18 4.05 -61.84
CA LEU A 1 39.55 4.38 -61.41
C LEU A 1 39.51 5.62 -60.53
N ILE A 2 39.42 5.47 -59.20
CA ILE A 2 39.66 6.53 -58.25
C ILE A 2 40.66 6.01 -57.23
N LYS A 3 41.82 6.68 -57.21
CA LYS A 3 42.96 6.38 -56.34
C LYS A 3 42.63 6.73 -54.89
N LEU A 4 42.73 5.75 -53.96
CA LEU A 4 42.81 6.01 -52.51
C LEU A 4 44.22 6.57 -52.17
N VAL A 5 44.22 7.71 -51.53
CA VAL A 5 45.43 8.31 -50.92
C VAL A 5 45.41 7.95 -49.41
N PHE A 6 46.41 7.18 -48.99
CA PHE A 6 46.66 6.88 -47.58
C PHE A 6 47.48 8.03 -46.98
N LEU A 7 46.97 8.70 -45.90
CA LEU A 7 47.74 9.54 -45.04
C LEU A 7 48.23 8.71 -43.81
N PRO A 8 49.52 8.82 -43.41
CA PRO A 8 50.03 8.12 -42.21
C PRO A 8 49.61 8.86 -40.93
N VAL A 9 49.03 8.09 -40.00
CA VAL A 9 48.74 8.54 -38.65
C VAL A 9 50.04 8.54 -37.82
N LEU A 10 50.46 9.74 -37.36
CA LEU A 10 51.57 9.87 -36.41
C LEU A 10 51.13 9.39 -35.02
N PHE A 11 51.84 8.37 -34.50
CA PHE A 11 51.75 7.97 -33.10
C PHE A 11 52.59 8.92 -32.24
N LEU A 12 51.92 9.69 -31.36
CA LEU A 12 52.57 10.37 -30.23
C LEU A 12 52.58 9.40 -29.02
N PRO A 13 53.70 9.25 -28.31
CA PRO A 13 53.75 8.43 -27.11
C PRO A 13 53.07 9.23 -25.95
N VAL A 14 52.02 8.62 -25.38
CA VAL A 14 51.41 9.11 -24.13
C VAL A 14 52.34 8.78 -22.97
N LEU A 15 52.91 9.79 -22.34
CA LEU A 15 53.67 9.70 -21.11
C LEU A 15 52.75 9.24 -19.98
N PHE A 16 52.94 8.05 -19.44
CA PHE A 16 52.29 7.59 -18.21
C PHE A 16 52.92 8.33 -17.02
N MET A 17 52.20 9.30 -16.44
CA MET A 17 52.47 9.78 -15.09
C MET A 17 51.83 8.83 -14.08
N PRO A 18 52.52 8.43 -13.02
CA PRO A 18 51.93 7.64 -11.96
C PRO A 18 50.95 8.53 -11.16
N ILE A 19 49.68 8.13 -11.18
CA ILE A 19 48.66 8.73 -10.30
C ILE A 19 48.97 8.25 -8.89
N SER A 20 49.53 9.13 -8.05
CA SER A 20 49.64 8.90 -6.61
C SER A 20 48.23 8.72 -6.03
N PHE A 21 47.92 7.50 -5.56
CA PHE A 21 46.76 7.23 -4.74
C PHE A 21 46.90 8.02 -3.42
N MET A 22 46.27 9.17 -3.32
CA MET A 22 45.94 9.76 -2.01
C MET A 22 44.90 8.87 -1.35
N PRO A 23 45.08 8.41 -0.11
CA PRO A 23 44.05 7.74 0.62
C PRO A 23 42.89 8.71 0.79
N ILE A 24 41.72 8.38 0.22
CA ILE A 24 40.47 9.07 0.55
C ILE A 24 40.21 8.76 2.01
N SER A 25 40.55 9.71 2.87
CA SER A 25 40.08 9.74 4.25
C SER A 25 38.57 9.70 4.20
N PHE A 26 37.99 8.53 4.49
CA PHE A 26 36.59 8.45 4.87
C PHE A 26 36.42 9.38 6.07
N MET A 27 35.92 10.59 5.84
CA MET A 27 35.27 11.36 6.88
C MET A 27 34.18 10.47 7.44
N THR A 28 34.48 9.77 8.52
CA THR A 28 33.49 9.21 9.41
C THR A 28 32.60 10.41 9.82
N ALA A 29 31.45 10.52 9.16
CA ALA A 29 30.40 11.38 9.66
C ALA A 29 30.23 10.98 11.11
N SER A 30 30.57 11.89 12.02
CA SER A 30 30.35 11.75 13.45
C SER A 30 28.92 11.25 13.60
N ALA A 31 28.78 9.96 13.94
CA ALA A 31 27.53 9.41 14.41
C ALA A 31 27.19 10.26 15.62
N ALA A 32 26.24 11.18 15.48
CA ALA A 32 25.63 11.85 16.61
C ALA A 32 25.32 10.72 17.57
N SER A 33 25.92 10.74 18.75
CA SER A 33 25.75 9.79 19.83
C SER A 33 24.25 9.52 19.95
N ALA A 34 23.80 8.37 19.43
CA ALA A 34 22.46 7.89 19.70
C ALA A 34 22.47 7.65 21.21
N SER A 35 21.91 8.56 21.98
CA SER A 35 21.76 8.37 23.42
C SER A 35 21.10 7.03 23.60
N GLU A 36 21.76 6.17 24.37
CA GLU A 36 21.28 4.80 24.60
C GLU A 36 19.84 4.89 25.15
N LEU A 37 18.91 4.12 24.54
CA LEU A 37 17.52 4.17 24.99
C LEU A 37 17.44 3.87 26.48
N PRO A 38 16.61 4.60 27.24
CA PRO A 38 16.33 4.25 28.63
C PRO A 38 15.89 2.79 28.74
N ARG A 39 16.55 2.04 29.61
CA ARG A 39 16.30 0.63 29.86
C ARG A 39 15.57 0.47 31.20
N PRO A 40 14.22 0.48 31.19
CA PRO A 40 13.46 0.41 32.44
C PRO A 40 13.48 -0.96 33.14
N LEU A 41 13.95 -2.01 32.47
CA LEU A 41 14.09 -3.36 32.99
C LEU A 41 15.56 -3.69 33.25
N SER A 42 15.82 -4.50 34.28
CA SER A 42 17.12 -5.16 34.46
C SER A 42 17.37 -6.15 33.31
N ALA A 43 18.62 -6.56 33.09
CA ALA A 43 18.95 -7.59 32.10
C ALA A 43 18.21 -8.90 32.40
N SER A 44 18.18 -9.30 33.68
CA SER A 44 17.47 -10.51 34.13
C SER A 44 15.97 -10.44 33.88
N ASP A 45 15.30 -9.33 34.23
CA ASP A 45 13.87 -9.16 33.95
C ASP A 45 13.56 -9.15 32.45
N ALA A 46 14.43 -8.54 31.64
CA ALA A 46 14.24 -8.52 30.19
C ALA A 46 14.26 -9.94 29.62
N GLU A 47 15.23 -10.78 30.02
CA GLU A 47 15.30 -12.19 29.60
C GLU A 47 14.10 -13.00 30.09
N LEU A 48 13.70 -12.81 31.35
CA LEU A 48 12.52 -13.47 31.92
C LEU A 48 11.24 -13.10 31.13
N TYR A 49 11.04 -11.84 30.80
CA TYR A 49 9.89 -11.42 30.02
C TYR A 49 9.89 -12.04 28.62
N GLN A 50 11.04 -12.12 27.93
CA GLN A 50 11.14 -12.79 26.63
C GLN A 50 10.71 -14.27 26.72
N GLN A 51 11.25 -15.00 27.71
CA GLN A 51 10.91 -16.40 27.94
C GLN A 51 9.43 -16.59 28.32
N ILE A 52 8.88 -15.74 29.19
CA ILE A 52 7.47 -15.77 29.59
C ILE A 52 6.56 -15.59 28.36
N PHE A 53 6.84 -14.59 27.52
CA PHE A 53 6.03 -14.36 26.31
C PHE A 53 6.12 -15.53 25.32
N ALA A 54 7.30 -16.12 25.14
CA ALA A 54 7.49 -17.29 24.27
C ALA A 54 6.71 -18.51 24.79
N LEU A 55 6.86 -18.86 26.06
CA LEU A 55 6.13 -19.98 26.67
C LEU A 55 4.61 -19.80 26.59
N GLN A 56 4.12 -18.58 26.78
CA GLN A 56 2.69 -18.31 26.68
C GLN A 56 2.19 -18.40 25.25
N ASP A 57 2.98 -18.04 24.25
CA ASP A 57 2.60 -18.16 22.83
C ASP A 57 2.46 -19.63 22.41
N ASP A 58 3.31 -20.49 22.95
CA ASP A 58 3.24 -21.94 22.76
C ASP A 58 2.16 -22.64 23.64
N GLY A 59 1.52 -21.89 24.54
CA GLY A 59 0.47 -22.41 25.42
C GLY A 59 0.97 -23.00 26.75
N GLU A 60 2.29 -22.92 27.00
CA GLU A 60 2.96 -23.43 28.23
C GLU A 60 2.73 -22.50 29.45
N ILE A 61 1.45 -22.30 29.80
CA ILE A 61 1.02 -21.34 30.85
C ILE A 61 1.60 -21.68 32.22
N LYS A 62 1.77 -22.99 32.55
CA LYS A 62 2.35 -23.41 33.82
C LYS A 62 3.84 -23.10 33.91
N GLY A 63 4.59 -23.28 32.82
CA GLY A 63 6.00 -22.92 32.70
C GLY A 63 6.20 -21.42 32.89
N ALA A 64 5.44 -20.62 32.14
CA ALA A 64 5.45 -19.16 32.29
C ALA A 64 5.15 -18.68 33.71
N ALA A 65 4.20 -19.34 34.45
CA ALA A 65 3.83 -18.98 35.81
C ALA A 65 4.98 -19.17 36.80
N LYS A 66 5.93 -20.09 36.58
CA LYS A 66 7.14 -20.26 37.41
C LYS A 66 8.10 -19.09 37.24
N LEU A 67 8.31 -18.65 35.99
CA LEU A 67 9.18 -17.51 35.67
C LEU A 67 8.60 -16.18 36.14
N ILE A 68 7.28 -15.99 36.08
CA ILE A 68 6.60 -14.79 36.57
C ILE A 68 6.91 -14.53 38.05
N LYS A 69 7.10 -15.58 38.87
CA LYS A 69 7.44 -15.44 40.31
C LYS A 69 8.87 -14.92 40.55
N GLN A 70 9.72 -14.96 39.54
CA GLN A 70 11.12 -14.52 39.59
C GLN A 70 11.31 -13.08 39.11
N LEU A 71 10.25 -12.44 38.63
CA LEU A 71 10.30 -11.04 38.17
C LEU A 71 10.36 -10.08 39.33
N ASP A 72 11.38 -9.24 39.34
CA ASP A 72 11.50 -8.11 40.29
C ASP A 72 10.68 -6.92 39.83
N ASN A 73 10.71 -6.61 38.53
CA ASN A 73 9.99 -5.48 37.93
C ASN A 73 8.74 -5.94 37.19
N GLN A 74 7.57 -5.48 37.62
CA GLN A 74 6.27 -5.86 37.06
C GLN A 74 5.75 -4.92 35.93
N LEU A 75 6.61 -4.12 35.34
CA LEU A 75 6.22 -3.11 34.33
C LEU A 75 5.36 -3.68 33.20
N LEU A 76 5.71 -4.87 32.69
CA LEU A 76 5.03 -5.51 31.58
C LEU A 76 3.96 -6.54 31.98
N MET A 77 3.64 -6.68 33.29
CA MET A 77 2.65 -7.65 33.76
C MET A 77 1.26 -7.50 33.14
N GLY A 78 0.86 -6.28 32.80
CA GLY A 78 -0.38 -6.04 32.07
C GLY A 78 -0.42 -6.76 30.72
N HIS A 79 0.70 -6.79 29.99
CA HIS A 79 0.86 -7.50 28.73
C HIS A 79 0.92 -9.02 28.89
N VAL A 80 1.67 -9.50 29.91
CA VAL A 80 1.78 -10.94 30.25
C VAL A 80 0.41 -11.52 30.54
N LEU A 81 -0.35 -10.88 31.43
CA LEU A 81 -1.70 -11.33 31.79
C LEU A 81 -2.68 -11.23 30.59
N ALA A 82 -2.56 -10.19 29.79
CA ALA A 82 -3.39 -10.05 28.60
C ALA A 82 -3.15 -11.18 27.57
N GLN A 83 -1.89 -11.57 27.34
CA GLN A 83 -1.56 -12.69 26.44
C GLN A 83 -2.15 -13.99 26.96
N LYS A 84 -1.96 -14.31 28.25
CA LYS A 84 -2.57 -15.47 28.90
C LYS A 84 -4.10 -15.48 28.73
N TYR A 85 -4.77 -14.38 29.10
CA TYR A 85 -6.24 -14.31 29.13
C TYR A 85 -6.88 -14.34 27.74
N LEU A 86 -6.16 -13.92 26.72
CA LEU A 86 -6.60 -13.91 25.33
C LEU A 86 -6.09 -15.10 24.53
N HIS A 87 -5.34 -16.02 25.14
CA HIS A 87 -4.84 -17.22 24.44
C HIS A 87 -6.01 -18.04 23.90
N PRO A 88 -5.96 -18.48 22.62
CA PRO A 88 -7.11 -19.10 21.95
C PRO A 88 -7.55 -20.42 22.56
N THR A 89 -6.63 -21.21 23.13
CA THR A 89 -6.88 -22.60 23.56
C THR A 89 -6.31 -22.93 24.95
N ALA A 90 -5.17 -22.36 25.36
CA ALA A 90 -4.44 -22.78 26.55
C ALA A 90 -5.02 -22.23 27.87
N TRP A 91 -5.85 -21.19 27.82
CA TRP A 91 -6.44 -20.59 29.01
C TRP A 91 -7.88 -20.14 28.80
N ARG A 92 -8.76 -20.48 29.73
CA ARG A 92 -10.14 -19.99 29.78
C ARG A 92 -10.30 -19.02 30.94
N SER A 93 -10.05 -17.74 30.69
CA SER A 93 -10.16 -16.69 31.71
C SER A 93 -11.57 -16.55 32.29
N SER A 94 -11.68 -16.31 33.59
CA SER A 94 -12.93 -16.01 34.28
C SER A 94 -13.33 -14.54 34.14
N PHE A 95 -14.58 -14.21 34.49
CA PHE A 95 -15.04 -12.81 34.57
C PHE A 95 -14.25 -12.03 35.63
N SER A 96 -13.93 -12.65 36.76
CA SER A 96 -13.16 -12.03 37.85
C SER A 96 -11.76 -11.64 37.38
N GLU A 97 -11.01 -12.56 36.74
CA GLU A 97 -9.65 -12.28 36.22
C GLU A 97 -9.68 -11.11 35.23
N LEU A 98 -10.66 -11.10 34.29
CA LEU A 98 -10.78 -10.03 33.31
C LEU A 98 -11.16 -8.68 33.95
N SER A 99 -12.02 -8.70 34.95
CA SER A 99 -12.44 -7.49 35.69
C SER A 99 -11.30 -6.89 36.49
N GLU A 100 -10.53 -7.71 37.22
CA GLU A 100 -9.36 -7.27 37.95
C GLU A 100 -8.27 -6.73 37.03
N TRP A 101 -8.06 -7.36 35.88
CA TRP A 101 -7.15 -6.84 34.86
C TRP A 101 -7.58 -5.45 34.37
N LEU A 102 -8.86 -5.26 34.08
CA LEU A 102 -9.40 -3.96 33.62
C LEU A 102 -9.34 -2.88 34.69
N LYS A 103 -9.37 -3.20 35.97
CA LYS A 103 -9.15 -2.22 37.02
C LYS A 103 -7.75 -1.62 36.98
N LYS A 104 -6.72 -2.44 36.71
CA LYS A 104 -5.30 -2.05 36.75
C LYS A 104 -4.77 -1.54 35.40
N TYR A 105 -5.24 -2.11 34.30
CA TYR A 105 -4.62 -1.99 32.98
C TYR A 105 -5.59 -1.53 31.88
N ASN A 106 -6.61 -0.75 32.23
CA ASN A 106 -7.61 -0.29 31.27
C ASN A 106 -7.05 0.71 30.22
N ASP A 107 -5.82 1.19 30.40
CA ASP A 107 -5.04 2.03 29.49
C ASP A 107 -4.18 1.24 28.48
N HIS A 108 -4.21 -0.10 28.53
CA HIS A 108 -3.48 -0.93 27.57
C HIS A 108 -4.21 -1.11 26.25
N ALA A 109 -3.47 -1.29 25.18
CA ALA A 109 -3.99 -1.50 23.82
C ALA A 109 -4.94 -2.70 23.68
N THR A 110 -4.83 -3.69 24.56
CA THR A 110 -5.69 -4.89 24.60
C THR A 110 -6.96 -4.71 25.43
N ALA A 111 -7.11 -3.59 26.14
CA ALA A 111 -8.20 -3.37 27.09
C ALA A 111 -9.59 -3.52 26.44
N SER A 112 -9.78 -3.02 25.23
CA SER A 112 -11.06 -3.18 24.49
C SER A 112 -11.39 -4.65 24.21
N ARG A 113 -10.38 -5.47 23.90
CA ARG A 113 -10.58 -6.90 23.65
C ARG A 113 -10.89 -7.66 24.94
N ILE A 114 -10.21 -7.32 26.02
CA ILE A 114 -10.47 -7.90 27.36
C ILE A 114 -11.85 -7.48 27.86
N LYS A 115 -12.25 -6.22 27.66
CA LYS A 115 -13.59 -5.73 28.03
C LYS A 115 -14.68 -6.51 27.26
N TRP A 116 -14.52 -6.67 25.95
CA TRP A 116 -15.45 -7.46 25.14
C TRP A 116 -15.58 -8.90 25.66
N LEU A 117 -14.46 -9.54 26.04
CA LEU A 117 -14.46 -10.89 26.58
C LEU A 117 -15.09 -10.95 27.98
N SER A 118 -14.81 -9.97 28.82
CA SER A 118 -15.41 -9.77 30.14
C SER A 118 -16.94 -9.66 30.05
N ASP A 119 -17.45 -8.83 29.14
CA ASP A 119 -18.90 -8.66 28.95
C ASP A 119 -19.60 -9.97 28.53
N ARG A 120 -18.95 -10.78 27.71
CA ARG A 120 -19.46 -12.09 27.31
C ARG A 120 -19.45 -13.15 28.43
N ARG A 121 -18.60 -12.97 29.42
CA ARG A 121 -18.45 -13.90 30.57
C ARG A 121 -19.05 -13.39 31.85
N ARG A 122 -19.70 -12.20 31.78
CA ARG A 122 -20.30 -11.56 32.94
C ARG A 122 -21.47 -12.41 33.48
N PRO A 123 -21.45 -12.81 34.76
CA PRO A 123 -22.59 -13.46 35.39
C PRO A 123 -23.82 -12.54 35.41
N LYS A 124 -25.01 -13.13 35.41
CA LYS A 124 -26.28 -12.40 35.55
C LYS A 124 -26.27 -11.63 36.89
N GLY A 125 -26.60 -10.33 36.83
CA GLY A 125 -26.61 -9.44 38.00
C GLY A 125 -25.26 -8.83 38.38
N ALA A 126 -24.13 -9.30 37.85
CA ALA A 126 -22.83 -8.72 38.17
C ALA A 126 -22.66 -7.33 37.50
N LYS A 127 -21.97 -6.39 38.20
CA LYS A 127 -21.61 -5.08 37.64
C LYS A 127 -20.66 -5.27 36.46
N ALA A 128 -20.78 -4.41 35.44
CA ALA A 128 -19.86 -4.41 34.30
C ALA A 128 -18.44 -4.04 34.75
N ALA A 129 -17.43 -4.71 34.16
CA ALA A 129 -16.04 -4.36 34.40
C ALA A 129 -15.72 -2.94 33.87
N ARG A 130 -14.66 -2.32 34.41
CA ARG A 130 -14.20 -0.99 34.03
C ARG A 130 -14.00 -0.89 32.52
N SER A 131 -14.41 0.23 31.94
CA SER A 131 -14.24 0.50 30.50
C SER A 131 -12.78 0.82 30.17
N PRO A 132 -12.33 0.48 28.96
CA PRO A 132 -11.03 0.92 28.45
C PRO A 132 -10.90 2.43 28.44
N LYS A 133 -9.69 2.94 28.63
CA LYS A 133 -9.37 4.35 28.39
C LYS A 133 -9.66 4.67 26.93
N LYS A 134 -10.21 5.85 26.65
CA LYS A 134 -10.39 6.36 25.27
C LYS A 134 -9.06 6.89 24.74
N GLY A 135 -9.00 7.15 23.45
CA GLY A 135 -7.87 7.84 22.84
C GLY A 135 -6.88 6.96 22.08
N TYR A 136 -7.23 5.72 21.78
CA TYR A 136 -6.39 4.86 20.98
C TYR A 136 -6.42 5.27 19.49
N LEU A 137 -5.25 5.61 18.92
CA LEU A 137 -5.09 5.93 17.51
C LEU A 137 -5.36 4.69 16.64
N ASN A 138 -6.52 4.68 16.01
CA ASN A 138 -6.95 3.62 15.09
C ASN A 138 -6.45 3.87 13.65
N GLY A 139 -6.58 2.83 12.82
CA GLY A 139 -6.25 2.87 11.39
C GLY A 139 -4.79 2.56 11.09
N VAL A 140 -4.51 2.38 9.81
CA VAL A 140 -3.21 1.94 9.29
C VAL A 140 -2.54 2.96 8.36
N GLY A 141 -3.14 4.14 8.13
CA GLY A 141 -2.59 5.16 7.22
C GLY A 141 -2.67 4.79 5.75
N LEU A 142 -3.44 3.77 5.41
CA LEU A 142 -3.78 3.51 4.02
C LEU A 142 -4.86 4.52 3.63
N SER A 143 -4.43 5.65 3.06
CA SER A 143 -5.33 6.56 2.36
C SER A 143 -6.20 5.73 1.46
N ARG A 144 -7.51 5.95 1.49
CA ARG A 144 -8.37 5.33 0.46
C ARG A 144 -7.72 5.68 -0.87
N PRO A 145 -7.39 4.68 -1.74
CA PRO A 145 -6.85 5.00 -3.05
C PRO A 145 -7.72 6.11 -3.59
N GLN A 146 -7.09 7.19 -4.10
CA GLN A 146 -7.84 8.20 -4.85
C GLN A 146 -8.68 7.40 -5.82
N SER A 147 -9.94 7.19 -5.48
CA SER A 147 -10.79 6.35 -6.29
C SER A 147 -10.89 7.10 -7.60
N PHE A 148 -10.82 6.42 -8.74
CA PHE A 148 -11.20 6.93 -10.05
C PHE A 148 -12.66 7.45 -10.11
N ARG A 149 -13.36 7.36 -9.02
CA ARG A 149 -14.50 8.20 -8.76
C ARG A 149 -13.94 9.59 -8.49
N ALA A 150 -13.86 10.38 -9.55
CA ALA A 150 -14.20 11.76 -9.36
C ALA A 150 -15.59 11.71 -8.68
N ASP A 151 -15.61 11.78 -7.35
CA ASP A 151 -16.89 11.99 -6.66
C ASP A 151 -17.45 13.20 -7.36
N ILE A 152 -18.74 13.16 -7.70
CA ILE A 152 -19.43 14.33 -8.22
C ILE A 152 -19.13 15.41 -7.18
N PRO A 153 -18.37 16.47 -7.52
CA PRO A 153 -17.99 17.47 -6.54
C PRO A 153 -19.25 17.98 -5.85
N GLU A 154 -19.23 18.18 -4.53
CA GLU A 154 -20.38 18.71 -3.79
C GLU A 154 -20.88 20.05 -4.36
N SER A 155 -19.98 20.78 -5.07
CA SER A 155 -20.29 22.00 -5.82
C SER A 155 -21.11 21.79 -7.10
N TRP A 156 -21.36 20.56 -7.54
CA TRP A 156 -22.26 20.28 -8.65
C TRP A 156 -23.71 20.29 -8.16
N SER A 157 -24.17 21.46 -7.77
CA SER A 157 -25.57 21.70 -7.42
C SER A 157 -26.39 21.69 -8.71
N GLY A 158 -26.92 20.52 -9.08
CA GLY A 158 -28.00 20.42 -10.05
C GLY A 158 -29.29 21.02 -9.48
N ARG A 159 -30.31 21.15 -10.33
CA ARG A 159 -31.67 21.60 -9.94
C ARG A 159 -32.35 20.71 -8.89
N ALA A 160 -31.76 19.52 -8.61
CA ALA A 160 -32.28 18.54 -7.66
C ALA A 160 -31.54 18.57 -6.33
N SER A 161 -32.20 18.06 -5.28
CA SER A 161 -31.51 17.81 -4.03
C SER A 161 -30.35 16.83 -4.25
N PRO A 162 -29.22 16.99 -3.53
CA PRO A 162 -28.07 16.06 -3.60
C PRO A 162 -28.47 14.60 -3.38
N ARG A 163 -29.55 14.34 -2.65
CA ARG A 163 -30.09 12.99 -2.42
C ARG A 163 -30.66 12.34 -3.68
N THR A 164 -31.33 13.10 -4.55
CA THR A 164 -31.93 12.58 -5.79
C THR A 164 -30.84 12.21 -6.81
N THR A 165 -29.90 13.11 -7.05
CA THR A 165 -28.75 12.84 -7.93
C THR A 165 -27.92 11.64 -7.42
N ALA A 166 -27.65 11.58 -6.12
CA ALA A 166 -26.95 10.45 -5.51
C ALA A 166 -27.72 9.12 -5.64
N LYS A 167 -29.07 9.14 -5.64
CA LYS A 167 -29.89 7.95 -5.89
C LYS A 167 -29.74 7.49 -7.34
N ILE A 168 -29.87 8.39 -8.31
CA ILE A 168 -29.71 8.08 -9.74
C ILE A 168 -28.32 7.46 -10.00
N ALA A 169 -27.26 8.13 -9.54
CA ALA A 169 -25.90 7.64 -9.67
C ALA A 169 -25.70 6.24 -9.02
N ARG A 170 -26.31 6.01 -7.87
CA ARG A 170 -26.25 4.72 -7.17
C ARG A 170 -26.97 3.61 -7.94
N ASP A 171 -28.11 3.90 -8.56
CA ASP A 171 -28.86 2.93 -9.33
C ASP A 171 -28.15 2.58 -10.65
N ILE A 172 -27.58 3.55 -11.35
CA ILE A 172 -26.69 3.37 -12.51
C ILE A 172 -25.49 2.48 -12.13
N ARG A 173 -24.77 2.83 -11.07
CA ARG A 173 -23.62 2.06 -10.59
C ARG A 173 -24.00 0.65 -10.12
N ARG A 174 -25.22 0.46 -9.64
CA ARG A 174 -25.75 -0.88 -9.30
C ARG A 174 -25.97 -1.72 -10.56
N SER A 175 -26.54 -1.16 -11.61
CA SER A 175 -26.71 -1.82 -12.92
C SER A 175 -25.36 -2.22 -13.50
N ILE A 176 -24.38 -1.31 -13.52
CA ILE A 176 -23.00 -1.59 -13.95
C ILE A 176 -22.39 -2.76 -13.16
N ARG A 177 -22.50 -2.75 -11.83
CA ARG A 177 -21.94 -3.84 -10.99
C ARG A 177 -22.59 -5.21 -11.23
N ARG A 178 -23.81 -5.23 -11.73
CA ARG A 178 -24.51 -6.45 -12.14
C ARG A 178 -24.12 -6.93 -13.55
N GLY A 179 -23.20 -6.22 -14.21
CA GLY A 179 -22.79 -6.57 -15.57
C GLY A 179 -23.74 -6.07 -16.65
N TYR A 180 -24.58 -5.08 -16.34
CA TYR A 180 -25.62 -4.62 -17.27
C TYR A 180 -25.49 -3.11 -17.56
N PRO A 181 -24.46 -2.70 -18.34
CA PRO A 181 -24.27 -1.30 -18.70
C PRO A 181 -25.38 -0.73 -19.58
N SER A 182 -26.05 -1.53 -20.40
CA SER A 182 -27.21 -1.08 -21.19
C SER A 182 -28.37 -0.69 -20.30
N GLY A 183 -28.65 -1.43 -19.22
CA GLY A 183 -29.66 -1.03 -18.23
C GLY A 183 -29.24 0.23 -17.45
N ALA A 184 -27.96 0.53 -17.34
CA ALA A 184 -27.51 1.82 -16.81
C ALA A 184 -27.84 2.99 -17.74
N VAL A 185 -27.76 2.79 -19.07
CA VAL A 185 -28.23 3.76 -20.07
C VAL A 185 -29.73 3.99 -19.92
N GLU A 186 -30.52 2.91 -19.86
CA GLU A 186 -31.97 2.98 -19.68
C GLU A 186 -32.39 3.76 -18.41
N ILE A 187 -31.63 3.58 -17.32
CA ILE A 187 -31.87 4.34 -16.08
C ILE A 187 -31.54 5.82 -16.30
N LEU A 188 -30.41 6.13 -16.94
CA LEU A 188 -29.96 7.50 -17.15
C LEU A 188 -30.91 8.26 -18.09
N ASP A 189 -31.32 7.64 -19.21
CA ASP A 189 -32.11 8.27 -20.27
C ASP A 189 -33.58 8.47 -19.92
N LYS A 190 -34.05 8.02 -18.75
CA LYS A 190 -35.42 8.33 -18.30
C LYS A 190 -35.59 9.83 -18.14
N PRO A 191 -36.60 10.44 -18.79
CA PRO A 191 -36.86 11.87 -18.66
C PRO A 191 -37.04 12.31 -17.19
N SER A 192 -37.63 11.42 -16.38
CA SER A 192 -37.79 11.63 -14.94
C SER A 192 -36.46 11.73 -14.19
N ASN A 193 -35.36 11.20 -14.71
CA ASN A 193 -34.01 11.29 -14.12
C ASN A 193 -33.21 12.44 -14.74
N LEU A 194 -33.24 12.59 -16.07
CA LEU A 194 -32.49 13.64 -16.78
C LEU A 194 -32.84 15.05 -16.29
N ARG A 195 -34.11 15.33 -15.99
CA ARG A 195 -34.54 16.66 -15.49
C ARG A 195 -33.86 17.08 -14.18
N TYR A 196 -33.29 16.13 -13.43
CA TYR A 196 -32.62 16.40 -12.17
C TYR A 196 -31.09 16.51 -12.31
N LEU A 197 -30.55 16.24 -13.49
CA LEU A 197 -29.12 16.27 -13.72
C LEU A 197 -28.71 17.55 -14.48
N THR A 198 -27.59 18.13 -14.08
CA THR A 198 -26.91 19.12 -14.92
C THR A 198 -26.23 18.42 -16.09
N ALA A 199 -25.85 19.16 -17.12
CA ALA A 199 -25.11 18.63 -18.25
C ALA A 199 -23.78 17.96 -17.81
N SER A 200 -23.09 18.54 -16.82
CA SER A 200 -21.88 17.97 -16.25
C SER A 200 -22.12 16.64 -15.53
N GLU A 201 -23.19 16.55 -14.73
CA GLU A 201 -23.55 15.30 -14.02
C GLU A 201 -23.99 14.21 -15.00
N GLU A 202 -24.77 14.56 -16.04
CA GLU A 202 -25.14 13.64 -17.12
C GLU A 202 -23.88 13.15 -17.85
N GLY A 203 -22.98 14.05 -18.25
CA GLY A 203 -21.74 13.73 -18.93
C GLY A 203 -20.85 12.83 -18.08
N HIS A 204 -20.74 13.08 -16.79
CA HIS A 204 -19.99 12.24 -15.85
C HIS A 204 -20.57 10.82 -15.78
N LEU A 205 -21.88 10.67 -15.61
CA LEU A 205 -22.53 9.36 -15.52
C LEU A 205 -22.45 8.58 -16.84
N ARG A 206 -22.58 9.27 -17.99
CA ARG A 206 -22.34 8.65 -19.31
C ARG A 206 -20.89 8.18 -19.46
N GLY A 207 -19.91 8.91 -18.92
CA GLY A 207 -18.52 8.51 -18.85
C GLY A 207 -18.30 7.24 -18.01
N GLU A 208 -18.97 7.10 -16.85
CA GLU A 208 -18.94 5.85 -16.07
C GLU A 208 -19.54 4.67 -16.86
N ILE A 209 -20.60 4.90 -17.62
CA ILE A 209 -21.22 3.88 -18.50
C ILE A 209 -20.27 3.51 -19.66
N ALA A 210 -19.60 4.50 -20.26
CA ALA A 210 -18.60 4.27 -21.30
C ALA A 210 -17.46 3.38 -20.77
N HIS A 211 -16.97 3.67 -19.57
CA HIS A 211 -15.95 2.84 -18.92
C HIS A 211 -16.47 1.42 -18.60
N ALA A 212 -17.75 1.27 -18.25
CA ALA A 212 -18.32 -0.05 -18.04
C ALA A 212 -18.37 -0.85 -19.35
N TYR A 213 -18.78 -0.24 -20.48
CA TYR A 213 -18.73 -0.90 -21.78
C TYR A 213 -17.30 -1.32 -22.16
N PHE A 214 -16.28 -0.48 -21.91
CA PHE A 214 -14.89 -0.84 -22.08
C PHE A 214 -14.50 -2.07 -21.25
N ILE A 215 -14.82 -2.08 -19.97
CA ILE A 215 -14.52 -3.21 -19.05
C ILE A 215 -15.19 -4.52 -19.54
N PHE A 216 -16.37 -4.44 -20.13
CA PHE A 216 -17.08 -5.61 -20.67
C PHE A 216 -16.69 -5.95 -22.14
N GLY A 217 -15.71 -5.27 -22.72
CA GLY A 217 -15.19 -5.58 -24.04
C GLY A 217 -16.08 -5.11 -25.20
N VAL A 218 -16.98 -4.16 -24.97
CA VAL A 218 -17.92 -3.64 -26.00
C VAL A 218 -17.44 -2.27 -26.46
N ASP A 219 -16.30 -2.24 -27.17
CA ASP A 219 -15.55 -1.02 -27.48
C ASP A 219 -16.32 0.01 -28.30
N ASP A 220 -17.08 -0.42 -29.30
CA ASP A 220 -17.88 0.53 -30.08
C ASP A 220 -18.97 1.24 -29.27
N LYS A 221 -19.61 0.51 -28.34
CA LYS A 221 -20.55 1.13 -27.42
C LYS A 221 -19.84 2.05 -26.42
N ALA A 222 -18.62 1.66 -25.98
CA ALA A 222 -17.80 2.50 -25.11
C ALA A 222 -17.44 3.82 -25.78
N VAL A 223 -16.97 3.81 -27.03
CA VAL A 223 -16.63 5.02 -27.80
C VAL A 223 -17.87 5.89 -28.05
N ARG A 224 -19.01 5.28 -28.43
CA ARG A 224 -20.26 6.06 -28.61
C ARG A 224 -20.71 6.74 -27.32
N ALA A 225 -20.73 6.01 -26.20
CA ALA A 225 -21.10 6.57 -24.91
C ALA A 225 -20.10 7.63 -24.42
N ALA A 226 -18.80 7.46 -24.72
CA ALA A 226 -17.76 8.44 -24.45
C ALA A 226 -17.99 9.76 -25.21
N ARG A 227 -18.30 9.70 -26.50
CA ARG A 227 -18.64 10.88 -27.30
C ARG A 227 -19.89 11.60 -26.76
N GLN A 228 -20.92 10.85 -26.38
CA GLN A 228 -22.12 11.42 -25.74
C GLN A 228 -21.80 12.06 -24.38
N ALA A 229 -20.93 11.44 -23.60
CA ALA A 229 -20.47 11.99 -22.32
C ALA A 229 -19.77 13.33 -22.51
N ILE A 230 -18.87 13.41 -23.50
CA ILE A 230 -18.13 14.62 -23.85
C ILE A 230 -19.05 15.72 -24.39
N ALA A 231 -19.95 15.37 -25.29
CA ALA A 231 -20.92 16.33 -25.85
C ALA A 231 -21.82 16.97 -24.77
N LYS A 232 -22.11 16.23 -23.70
CA LYS A 232 -22.94 16.73 -22.58
C LYS A 232 -22.12 17.42 -21.49
N GLY A 233 -21.03 16.83 -21.07
CA GLY A 233 -20.25 17.28 -19.91
C GLY A 233 -19.05 18.16 -20.25
N GLY A 234 -18.69 18.31 -21.52
CA GLY A 234 -17.51 19.05 -21.95
C GLY A 234 -16.24 18.53 -21.28
N GLU A 235 -15.40 19.43 -20.84
CA GLU A 235 -14.15 19.11 -20.14
C GLU A 235 -14.36 18.27 -18.87
N ARG A 236 -15.51 18.37 -18.20
CA ARG A 236 -15.78 17.61 -16.98
C ARG A 236 -16.13 16.14 -17.20
N ALA A 237 -16.26 15.71 -18.46
CA ALA A 237 -16.50 14.30 -18.82
C ALA A 237 -15.23 13.46 -18.81
N TYR A 238 -14.39 13.60 -17.78
CA TYR A 238 -13.06 12.95 -17.68
C TYR A 238 -13.10 11.45 -17.99
N MET A 239 -14.08 10.73 -17.41
CA MET A 239 -14.24 9.30 -17.67
C MET A 239 -14.69 8.99 -19.09
N GLY A 240 -15.34 9.91 -19.77
CA GLY A 240 -15.65 9.81 -21.19
C GLY A 240 -14.37 9.79 -22.04
N TYR A 241 -13.50 10.79 -21.85
CA TYR A 241 -12.21 10.83 -22.53
C TYR A 241 -11.36 9.59 -22.23
N TRP A 242 -11.25 9.22 -20.96
CA TRP A 242 -10.47 8.05 -20.53
C TRP A 242 -10.97 6.74 -21.14
N ALA A 243 -12.26 6.46 -21.00
CA ALA A 243 -12.87 5.22 -21.50
C ALA A 243 -12.91 5.18 -23.06
N GLY A 244 -13.17 6.32 -23.68
CA GLY A 244 -13.13 6.46 -25.14
C GLY A 244 -11.74 6.19 -25.70
N GLY A 245 -10.71 6.76 -25.06
CA GLY A 245 -9.31 6.53 -25.42
C GLY A 245 -8.90 5.06 -25.30
N LEU A 246 -9.18 4.42 -24.17
CA LEU A 246 -8.87 3.00 -23.96
C LEU A 246 -9.61 2.07 -24.93
N ALA A 247 -10.89 2.32 -25.17
CA ALA A 247 -11.70 1.53 -26.10
C ALA A 247 -11.25 1.71 -27.56
N ALA A 248 -10.92 2.93 -27.97
CA ALA A 248 -10.36 3.23 -29.29
C ALA A 248 -8.99 2.56 -29.46
N TRP A 249 -8.12 2.61 -28.42
CA TRP A 249 -6.82 1.95 -28.44
C TRP A 249 -6.95 0.42 -28.62
N ARG A 250 -7.81 -0.22 -27.83
CA ARG A 250 -8.04 -1.67 -27.94
C ARG A 250 -8.59 -2.10 -29.30
N SER A 251 -9.34 -1.23 -29.95
CA SER A 251 -9.89 -1.45 -31.29
C SER A 251 -8.93 -1.08 -32.42
N GLY A 252 -7.65 -0.73 -32.13
CA GLY A 252 -6.67 -0.31 -33.14
C GLY A 252 -6.88 1.09 -33.71
N ARG A 253 -7.83 1.89 -33.21
CA ARG A 253 -8.11 3.27 -33.65
C ARG A 253 -7.19 4.24 -32.89
N TYR A 254 -5.89 4.14 -33.17
CA TYR A 254 -4.85 4.82 -32.36
C TYR A 254 -4.93 6.35 -32.45
N GLU A 255 -5.20 6.91 -33.63
CA GLU A 255 -5.37 8.37 -33.80
C GLU A 255 -6.53 8.90 -32.95
N LEU A 256 -7.67 8.21 -32.98
CA LEU A 256 -8.83 8.55 -32.14
C LEU A 256 -8.51 8.41 -30.65
N ALA A 257 -7.81 7.35 -30.27
CA ALA A 257 -7.38 7.15 -28.88
C ALA A 257 -6.47 8.30 -28.43
N THR A 258 -5.48 8.65 -29.26
CA THR A 258 -4.53 9.74 -29.00
C THR A 258 -5.26 11.07 -28.85
N SER A 259 -6.26 11.37 -29.69
CA SER A 259 -7.04 12.61 -29.56
C SER A 259 -7.78 12.71 -28.22
N PHE A 260 -8.39 11.62 -27.76
CA PHE A 260 -9.04 11.58 -26.44
C PHE A 260 -8.05 11.79 -25.29
N PHE A 261 -6.91 11.10 -25.34
CA PHE A 261 -5.91 11.20 -24.29
C PHE A 261 -5.22 12.57 -24.28
N ARG A 262 -4.89 13.13 -25.43
CA ARG A 262 -4.35 14.47 -25.56
C ARG A 262 -5.25 15.50 -24.89
N THR A 263 -6.53 15.53 -25.24
CA THR A 263 -7.49 16.45 -24.65
C THR A 263 -7.57 16.27 -23.13
N LEU A 264 -7.67 15.02 -22.63
CA LEU A 264 -7.74 14.77 -21.19
C LEU A 264 -6.49 15.21 -20.43
N ALA A 265 -5.30 15.07 -21.03
CA ALA A 265 -4.04 15.51 -20.41
C ALA A 265 -3.93 17.03 -20.27
N GLU A 266 -4.67 17.78 -21.09
CA GLU A 266 -4.69 19.25 -21.11
C GLU A 266 -5.74 19.84 -20.16
N ILE A 267 -6.74 19.09 -19.74
CA ILE A 267 -7.78 19.55 -18.82
C ILE A 267 -7.20 19.73 -17.41
N GLU A 268 -6.97 20.97 -17.00
CA GLU A 268 -6.36 21.29 -15.70
C GLU A 268 -7.20 20.83 -14.50
N SER A 269 -8.53 20.87 -14.63
CA SER A 269 -9.46 20.45 -13.59
C SER A 269 -9.59 18.92 -13.45
N ALA A 270 -8.96 18.13 -14.34
CA ALA A 270 -8.99 16.68 -14.26
C ALA A 270 -8.07 16.17 -13.13
N PRO A 271 -8.46 15.08 -12.45
CA PRO A 271 -7.64 14.47 -11.40
C PRO A 271 -6.24 14.09 -11.90
N ASP A 272 -5.21 14.34 -11.09
CA ASP A 272 -3.80 14.07 -11.40
C ASP A 272 -3.54 12.67 -11.96
N VAL A 273 -4.21 11.66 -11.38
CA VAL A 273 -4.11 10.26 -11.83
C VAL A 273 -4.58 10.10 -13.29
N LEU A 274 -5.62 10.84 -13.69
CA LEU A 274 -6.13 10.82 -15.07
C LEU A 274 -5.26 11.65 -16.00
N ARG A 275 -4.76 12.80 -15.55
CA ARG A 275 -3.86 13.64 -16.34
C ARG A 275 -2.55 12.91 -16.63
N ALA A 276 -1.94 12.30 -15.62
CA ALA A 276 -0.75 11.47 -15.78
C ALA A 276 -0.99 10.30 -16.74
N GLY A 277 -2.11 9.59 -16.55
CA GLY A 277 -2.49 8.49 -17.43
C GLY A 277 -2.69 8.93 -18.86
N ALA A 278 -3.43 10.01 -19.07
CA ALA A 278 -3.70 10.57 -20.38
C ALA A 278 -2.43 11.04 -21.07
N GLY A 279 -1.52 11.73 -20.35
CA GLY A 279 -0.21 12.12 -20.88
C GLY A 279 0.61 10.91 -21.34
N PHE A 280 0.70 9.87 -20.51
CA PHE A 280 1.44 8.65 -20.86
C PHE A 280 0.82 7.90 -22.07
N TRP A 281 -0.51 7.79 -22.16
CA TRP A 281 -1.17 7.17 -23.31
C TRP A 281 -1.09 8.03 -24.58
N ALA A 282 -1.14 9.37 -24.46
CA ALA A 282 -0.89 10.27 -25.59
C ALA A 282 0.55 10.14 -26.10
N TYR A 283 1.54 10.12 -25.19
CA TYR A 283 2.94 9.80 -25.54
C TYR A 283 3.04 8.54 -26.39
N ARG A 284 2.43 7.44 -25.96
CA ARG A 284 2.45 6.17 -26.71
C ARG A 284 1.80 6.29 -28.08
N GLY A 285 0.71 7.04 -28.18
CA GLY A 285 0.01 7.27 -29.44
C GLY A 285 0.82 8.10 -30.43
N PHE A 286 1.47 9.17 -29.97
CA PHE A 286 2.35 9.97 -30.81
C PHE A 286 3.62 9.23 -31.23
N MET A 287 4.16 8.35 -30.37
CA MET A 287 5.26 7.45 -30.77
C MET A 287 4.85 6.53 -31.91
N LEU A 288 3.64 5.94 -31.87
CA LEU A 288 3.10 5.11 -32.94
C LEU A 288 2.85 5.90 -34.24
N ALA A 289 2.50 7.19 -34.14
CA ALA A 289 2.28 8.08 -35.27
C ALA A 289 3.59 8.66 -35.84
N GLY A 290 4.76 8.34 -35.28
CA GLY A 290 6.04 8.91 -35.72
C GLY A 290 6.21 10.40 -35.40
N SER A 291 5.54 10.90 -34.38
CA SER A 291 5.57 12.30 -33.91
C SER A 291 6.35 12.44 -32.59
N PRO A 292 7.70 12.37 -32.61
CA PRO A 292 8.50 12.31 -31.40
C PRO A 292 8.47 13.58 -30.54
N LEU A 293 8.29 14.76 -31.13
CA LEU A 293 8.24 16.01 -30.38
C LEU A 293 6.98 16.08 -29.51
N GLU A 294 5.82 15.76 -30.09
CA GLU A 294 4.57 15.67 -29.35
C GLU A 294 4.62 14.55 -28.31
N ALA A 295 5.23 13.41 -28.65
CA ALA A 295 5.40 12.30 -27.72
C ALA A 295 6.17 12.76 -26.46
N ILE A 296 7.33 13.40 -26.63
CA ILE A 296 8.13 13.92 -25.53
C ILE A 296 7.36 14.97 -24.71
N PHE A 297 6.61 15.84 -25.38
CA PHE A 297 5.79 16.86 -24.69
C PHE A 297 4.77 16.21 -23.72
N TYR A 298 4.02 15.19 -24.18
CA TYR A 298 3.03 14.51 -23.33
C TYR A 298 3.67 13.60 -22.30
N LEU A 299 4.82 13.00 -22.59
CA LEU A 299 5.61 12.26 -21.61
C LEU A 299 6.01 13.18 -20.44
N ASN A 300 6.55 14.36 -20.75
CA ASN A 300 6.93 15.35 -19.73
C ASN A 300 5.72 15.85 -18.92
N LYS A 301 4.55 16.02 -19.54
CA LYS A 301 3.33 16.31 -18.77
C LYS A 301 3.00 15.22 -17.74
N ALA A 302 3.22 13.95 -18.07
CA ALA A 302 2.95 12.85 -17.17
C ALA A 302 3.97 12.77 -16.02
N THR A 303 5.26 13.11 -16.22
CA THR A 303 6.30 13.09 -15.17
C THR A 303 6.02 14.07 -14.04
N ALA A 304 5.19 15.09 -14.26
CA ALA A 304 4.79 16.04 -13.21
C ALA A 304 4.00 15.39 -12.05
N TYR A 305 3.59 14.11 -12.17
CA TYR A 305 2.78 13.39 -11.18
C TYR A 305 3.49 12.15 -10.61
N PRO A 306 4.62 12.28 -9.92
CA PRO A 306 5.48 11.17 -9.51
C PRO A 306 4.84 10.22 -8.48
N GLU A 307 3.73 10.61 -7.84
CA GLU A 307 2.99 9.76 -6.90
C GLU A 307 1.97 8.84 -7.60
N THR A 308 1.80 8.98 -8.93
CA THR A 308 0.84 8.19 -9.72
C THR A 308 1.53 7.08 -10.50
N PHE A 309 0.80 6.01 -10.82
CA PHE A 309 1.33 4.90 -11.61
C PHE A 309 1.89 5.36 -12.96
N TYR A 310 1.13 6.14 -13.73
CA TYR A 310 1.57 6.60 -15.03
C TYR A 310 2.63 7.69 -14.97
N GLY A 311 2.66 8.47 -13.90
CA GLY A 311 3.75 9.40 -13.65
C GLY A 311 5.08 8.68 -13.42
N VAL A 312 5.07 7.62 -12.61
CA VAL A 312 6.23 6.72 -12.43
C VAL A 312 6.67 6.09 -13.75
N MET A 313 5.72 5.57 -14.54
CA MET A 313 6.04 5.00 -15.85
C MET A 313 6.61 6.03 -16.82
N ALA A 314 6.13 7.26 -16.76
CA ALA A 314 6.65 8.35 -17.58
C ALA A 314 8.07 8.78 -17.17
N ILE A 315 8.35 8.85 -15.89
CA ILE A 315 9.69 9.14 -15.35
C ILE A 315 10.68 8.07 -15.82
N GLU A 316 10.33 6.81 -15.65
CA GLU A 316 11.17 5.70 -16.07
C GLU A 316 11.37 5.68 -17.61
N ALA A 317 10.30 5.97 -18.39
CA ALA A 317 10.36 6.06 -19.86
C ALA A 317 11.21 7.24 -20.35
N SER A 318 11.27 8.34 -19.59
CA SER A 318 12.08 9.51 -19.96
C SER A 318 13.58 9.34 -19.64
N GLY A 319 13.97 8.27 -18.92
CA GLY A 319 15.32 8.07 -18.44
C GLY A 319 15.76 9.09 -17.38
N GLN A 320 14.83 9.88 -16.84
CA GLN A 320 15.13 10.84 -15.78
C GLN A 320 15.46 10.13 -14.47
N SER A 321 16.60 10.44 -13.88
CA SER A 321 16.89 10.01 -12.52
C SER A 321 16.27 11.00 -11.53
N ILE A 322 15.30 10.52 -10.75
CA ILE A 322 14.74 11.32 -9.65
C ILE A 322 15.38 10.86 -8.35
N ARG A 323 16.01 11.80 -7.63
CA ARG A 323 16.47 11.58 -6.26
C ARG A 323 15.35 11.97 -5.30
N LEU A 324 14.76 11.00 -4.66
CA LEU A 324 13.74 11.22 -3.63
C LEU A 324 14.41 11.45 -2.28
N ASP A 325 13.92 12.43 -1.51
CA ASP A 325 14.46 12.74 -0.18
C ASP A 325 13.71 11.91 0.89
N PHE A 326 14.39 10.91 1.45
CA PHE A 326 13.88 10.04 2.49
C PHE A 326 14.25 10.49 3.91
N LYS A 327 14.60 11.77 4.10
CA LYS A 327 14.90 12.32 5.43
C LYS A 327 13.72 12.14 6.38
N LEU A 328 14.05 11.84 7.63
CA LEU A 328 13.13 11.82 8.75
C LEU A 328 13.22 13.14 9.52
N PRO A 329 12.20 13.52 10.28
CA PRO A 329 12.32 14.62 11.22
C PRO A 329 13.35 14.30 12.31
N ARG A 330 13.86 15.32 12.99
CA ARG A 330 14.77 15.13 14.12
C ARG A 330 13.99 14.86 15.41
N ILE A 331 14.54 14.02 16.28
CA ILE A 331 14.07 13.87 17.65
C ILE A 331 14.59 15.08 18.43
N LYS A 332 13.70 15.77 19.16
CA LYS A 332 14.06 16.86 20.06
C LYS A 332 14.40 16.30 21.44
N ASP A 333 15.29 16.96 22.15
CA ASP A 333 15.80 16.50 23.44
C ASP A 333 14.69 16.34 24.50
N ASP A 334 13.74 17.28 24.56
CA ASP A 334 12.61 17.25 25.48
C ASP A 334 11.56 16.14 25.21
N PHE A 335 11.67 15.45 24.07
CA PHE A 335 10.76 14.35 23.74
C PHE A 335 11.01 13.10 24.59
N MET A 336 12.26 12.75 24.81
CA MET A 336 12.59 11.56 25.61
C MET A 336 12.21 11.74 27.07
N ASP A 337 12.42 12.92 27.64
CA ASP A 337 11.98 13.24 29.00
C ASP A 337 10.46 13.12 29.14
N TRP A 338 9.74 13.67 28.17
CA TRP A 338 8.29 13.54 28.12
C TRP A 338 7.85 12.07 28.01
N LEU A 339 8.49 11.28 27.13
CA LEU A 339 8.14 9.86 26.92
C LEU A 339 8.35 9.02 28.19
N VAL A 340 9.47 9.19 28.88
CA VAL A 340 9.81 8.49 30.11
C VAL A 340 8.85 8.84 31.25
N ALA A 341 8.36 10.07 31.31
CA ALA A 341 7.38 10.50 32.31
C ALA A 341 6.01 9.82 32.12
N GLN A 342 5.70 9.24 30.96
CA GLN A 342 4.43 8.57 30.72
C GLN A 342 4.50 7.07 31.05
N LYS A 343 3.52 6.53 31.80
CA LYS A 343 3.43 5.08 32.07
C LYS A 343 3.44 4.22 30.79
N GLY A 344 2.69 4.64 29.76
CA GLY A 344 2.69 3.99 28.45
C GLY A 344 4.03 4.10 27.74
N GLY A 345 4.77 5.20 27.95
CA GLY A 345 6.13 5.38 27.42
C GLY A 345 7.13 4.42 28.05
N GLN A 346 7.10 4.29 29.39
CA GLN A 346 7.94 3.31 30.11
C GLN A 346 7.66 1.88 29.63
N ARG A 347 6.38 1.49 29.49
CA ARG A 347 6.02 0.17 28.95
C ARG A 347 6.51 -0.01 27.51
N ALA A 348 6.39 1.02 26.66
CA ALA A 348 6.90 0.97 25.29
C ALA A 348 8.42 0.76 25.25
N LEU A 349 9.17 1.47 26.09
CA LEU A 349 10.62 1.30 26.21
C LEU A 349 11.01 -0.10 26.72
N GLY A 350 10.32 -0.62 27.75
CA GLY A 350 10.53 -2.00 28.23
C GLY A 350 10.21 -3.05 27.16
N LEU A 351 9.17 -2.84 26.36
CA LEU A 351 8.84 -3.72 25.23
C LEU A 351 9.91 -3.66 24.13
N LEU A 352 10.43 -2.48 23.82
CA LEU A 352 11.56 -2.33 22.88
C LEU A 352 12.82 -3.01 23.39
N GLN A 353 13.10 -2.92 24.70
CA GLN A 353 14.24 -3.57 25.32
C GLN A 353 14.23 -5.11 25.13
N ILE A 354 13.04 -5.72 25.11
CA ILE A 354 12.85 -7.16 24.87
C ILE A 354 12.60 -7.50 23.37
N GLY A 355 12.72 -6.54 22.46
CA GLY A 355 12.54 -6.74 21.03
C GLY A 355 11.08 -6.74 20.53
N ASP A 356 10.09 -6.47 21.41
CA ASP A 356 8.66 -6.49 21.04
C ASP A 356 8.18 -5.12 20.52
N TRP A 357 8.66 -4.74 19.37
CA TRP A 357 8.27 -3.48 18.72
C TRP A 357 6.76 -3.42 18.37
N THR A 358 6.13 -4.58 18.16
CA THR A 358 4.69 -4.65 17.85
C THR A 358 3.82 -4.18 19.01
N ARG A 359 4.12 -4.67 20.25
CA ARG A 359 3.40 -4.22 21.44
C ARG A 359 3.82 -2.79 21.81
N ALA A 360 5.10 -2.43 21.65
CA ALA A 360 5.58 -1.06 21.88
C ALA A 360 4.82 -0.04 21.01
N ALA A 361 4.68 -0.29 19.71
CA ALA A 361 3.91 0.56 18.81
C ALA A 361 2.44 0.74 19.25
N ARG A 362 1.85 -0.30 19.86
CA ARG A 362 0.47 -0.21 20.37
C ARG A 362 0.35 0.61 21.65
N GLU A 363 1.35 0.62 22.52
CA GLU A 363 1.41 1.53 23.67
C GLU A 363 1.49 3.00 23.21
N LEU A 364 2.37 3.29 22.25
CA LEU A 364 2.54 4.64 21.71
C LEU A 364 1.28 5.18 21.01
N ARG A 365 0.40 4.32 20.50
CA ARG A 365 -0.89 4.72 19.93
C ARG A 365 -1.85 5.32 20.96
N TYR A 366 -1.78 4.97 22.23
CA TYR A 366 -2.54 5.64 23.29
C TYR A 366 -1.94 6.99 23.65
N LEU A 367 -0.61 7.10 23.61
CA LEU A 367 0.05 8.35 23.99
C LEU A 367 -0.17 9.45 22.95
N PHE A 368 -0.46 9.09 21.70
CA PHE A 368 -0.60 10.06 20.61
C PHE A 368 -1.68 11.12 20.86
N GLU A 369 -2.83 10.75 21.43
CA GLU A 369 -3.94 11.70 21.67
C GLU A 369 -3.62 12.72 22.78
N GLU A 370 -2.82 12.31 23.78
CA GLU A 370 -2.43 13.16 24.91
C GLU A 370 -1.10 13.90 24.66
N MET A 371 -0.47 13.63 23.52
CA MET A 371 0.87 14.13 23.21
C MET A 371 0.81 15.60 22.77
N PRO A 372 1.67 16.47 23.34
CA PRO A 372 1.83 17.83 22.82
C PRO A 372 2.21 17.84 21.34
N ALA A 373 1.60 18.72 20.54
CA ALA A 373 1.83 18.81 19.10
C ALA A 373 3.31 18.97 18.73
N LYS A 374 4.11 19.62 19.58
CA LYS A 374 5.56 19.80 19.40
C LYS A 374 6.34 18.47 19.32
N HIS A 375 5.82 17.38 19.88
CA HIS A 375 6.46 16.05 19.95
C HIS A 375 6.07 15.12 18.80
N VAL A 376 5.06 15.44 17.99
CA VAL A 376 4.57 14.57 16.88
C VAL A 376 5.71 14.23 15.90
N ARG A 377 6.52 15.21 15.52
CA ARG A 377 7.67 14.99 14.62
C ARG A 377 8.71 14.06 15.24
N SER A 378 9.01 14.25 16.54
CA SER A 378 9.95 13.40 17.28
C SER A 378 9.41 11.97 17.40
N LEU A 379 8.10 11.79 17.60
CA LEU A 379 7.50 10.45 17.61
C LEU A 379 7.57 9.75 16.25
N ILE A 380 7.38 10.48 15.13
CA ILE A 380 7.56 9.92 13.78
C ILE A 380 9.00 9.39 13.62
N ALA A 381 10.01 10.19 13.99
CA ALA A 381 11.41 9.79 13.90
C ALA A 381 11.72 8.61 14.85
N PHE A 382 11.25 8.68 16.09
CA PHE A 382 11.44 7.63 17.09
C PHE A 382 10.87 6.29 16.61
N THR A 383 9.64 6.28 16.10
CA THR A 383 9.02 5.05 15.61
C THR A 383 9.71 4.48 14.36
N ALA A 384 10.25 5.33 13.49
CA ALA A 384 11.03 4.92 12.33
C ALA A 384 12.36 4.26 12.74
N LEU A 385 13.07 4.83 13.70
CA LEU A 385 14.35 4.33 14.19
C LEU A 385 14.22 3.00 14.96
N HIS A 386 13.08 2.79 15.64
CA HIS A 386 12.85 1.62 16.49
C HIS A 386 11.92 0.57 15.85
N ASN A 387 12.00 0.42 14.54
CA ASN A 387 11.33 -0.64 13.76
C ASN A 387 9.81 -0.73 13.96
N MET A 388 9.13 0.42 14.06
CA MET A 388 7.68 0.50 14.15
C MET A 388 7.03 1.05 12.87
N PRO A 389 7.32 0.45 11.69
CA PRO A 389 7.00 1.06 10.39
C PRO A 389 5.51 1.35 10.21
N GLY A 390 4.62 0.50 10.77
CA GLY A 390 3.18 0.71 10.67
C GLY A 390 2.68 1.92 11.46
N LEU A 391 3.30 2.23 12.59
CA LEU A 391 2.99 3.45 13.33
C LEU A 391 3.63 4.67 12.68
N THR A 392 4.88 4.55 12.24
CA THR A 392 5.59 5.59 11.48
C THR A 392 4.76 6.07 10.28
N PHE A 393 4.30 5.11 9.47
CA PHE A 393 3.48 5.40 8.29
C PHE A 393 2.17 6.10 8.68
N ARG A 394 1.47 5.60 9.71
CA ARG A 394 0.20 6.19 10.17
C ARG A 394 0.38 7.62 10.68
N LEU A 395 1.42 7.88 11.45
CA LEU A 395 1.72 9.21 11.97
C LEU A 395 2.10 10.19 10.87
N ALA A 396 2.92 9.74 9.90
CA ALA A 396 3.31 10.55 8.76
C ALA A 396 2.12 10.92 7.84
N ASP A 397 1.18 9.98 7.64
CA ASP A 397 -0.05 10.21 6.88
C ASP A 397 -0.95 11.27 7.55
N ILE A 398 -1.11 11.19 8.87
CA ILE A 398 -1.82 12.19 9.66
C ILE A 398 -1.13 13.54 9.55
N TYR A 399 0.18 13.57 9.81
CA TYR A 399 0.95 14.81 9.80
C TYR A 399 0.92 15.51 8.44
N LYS A 400 1.03 14.73 7.33
CA LYS A 400 0.85 15.24 5.97
C LYS A 400 -0.55 15.84 5.79
N THR A 401 -1.58 15.18 6.27
CA THR A 401 -2.97 15.63 6.12
C THR A 401 -3.22 16.93 6.87
N ASP A 402 -2.68 17.04 8.09
CA ASP A 402 -2.95 18.17 8.98
C ASP A 402 -2.10 19.40 8.65
N THR A 403 -0.90 19.20 8.13
CA THR A 403 0.08 20.29 7.94
C THR A 403 0.51 20.54 6.49
N GLY A 404 0.20 19.62 5.58
CA GLY A 404 0.73 19.62 4.20
C GLY A 404 2.19 19.17 4.10
N ILE A 405 2.93 19.03 5.21
CA ILE A 405 4.35 18.68 5.21
C ILE A 405 4.53 17.17 5.01
N THR A 406 5.38 16.80 4.06
CA THR A 406 5.64 15.40 3.70
C THR A 406 7.02 14.96 4.17
N TYR A 407 7.07 13.87 4.93
CA TYR A 407 8.29 13.12 5.25
C TYR A 407 8.26 11.80 4.50
N LEU A 408 8.89 11.77 3.31
CA LEU A 408 8.83 10.59 2.43
C LEU A 408 9.44 9.36 3.10
N GLY A 409 10.52 9.52 3.85
CA GLY A 409 11.13 8.42 4.63
C GLY A 409 10.20 7.79 5.66
N ALA A 410 9.20 8.54 6.15
CA ALA A 410 8.20 8.02 7.07
C ALA A 410 6.95 7.48 6.36
N LEU A 411 6.58 8.04 5.20
CA LEU A 411 5.49 7.51 4.36
C LEU A 411 5.87 6.21 3.63
N TYR A 412 7.16 5.97 3.44
CA TYR A 412 7.72 4.74 2.87
C TYR A 412 8.73 4.14 3.86
N PRO A 413 8.28 3.69 5.03
CA PRO A 413 9.18 3.22 6.08
C PRO A 413 9.89 1.93 5.67
N TYR A 414 11.04 1.68 6.30
CA TYR A 414 11.76 0.42 6.22
C TYR A 414 11.32 -0.50 7.37
N LEU A 415 11.15 -1.79 7.07
CA LEU A 415 10.92 -2.85 8.05
C LEU A 415 12.18 -3.70 8.19
N LYS A 416 12.76 -3.74 9.39
CA LYS A 416 13.77 -4.75 9.75
C LYS A 416 13.03 -6.03 10.11
N THR A 417 13.40 -7.14 9.49
CA THR A 417 12.78 -8.47 9.67
C THR A 417 13.85 -9.51 9.94
N GLY A 418 13.53 -10.55 10.70
CA GLY A 418 14.32 -11.76 10.85
C GLY A 418 14.07 -12.77 9.72
N ALA A 419 13.02 -12.60 8.93
CA ALA A 419 12.75 -13.43 7.78
C ALA A 419 13.79 -13.16 6.66
N GLU A 420 14.27 -14.21 6.02
CA GLU A 420 15.08 -14.11 4.81
C GLU A 420 14.28 -13.42 3.69
N VAL A 421 14.90 -12.43 3.03
CA VAL A 421 14.28 -11.71 1.90
C VAL A 421 14.77 -12.37 0.60
N ARG A 422 13.88 -13.11 -0.07
CA ARG A 422 14.16 -13.88 -1.29
C ARG A 422 13.67 -13.23 -2.57
N ILE A 423 12.80 -12.22 -2.48
CA ILE A 423 12.32 -11.43 -3.61
C ILE A 423 12.93 -10.03 -3.58
N ASP A 424 12.69 -9.19 -4.60
CA ASP A 424 13.13 -7.80 -4.62
C ASP A 424 12.69 -7.09 -3.33
N GLN A 425 13.62 -6.43 -2.65
CA GLN A 425 13.32 -5.73 -1.40
C GLN A 425 12.31 -4.60 -1.61
N SER A 426 12.39 -3.92 -2.75
CA SER A 426 11.42 -2.91 -3.17
C SER A 426 10.02 -3.49 -3.38
N LEU A 427 9.92 -4.67 -4.01
CA LEU A 427 8.66 -5.39 -4.21
C LEU A 427 8.04 -5.82 -2.87
N LEU A 428 8.85 -6.42 -1.99
CA LEU A 428 8.40 -6.86 -0.66
C LEU A 428 7.77 -5.70 0.12
N HIS A 429 8.49 -4.57 0.24
CA HIS A 429 8.01 -3.39 0.95
C HIS A 429 6.81 -2.73 0.28
N ALA A 430 6.75 -2.72 -1.06
CA ALA A 430 5.61 -2.21 -1.81
C ALA A 430 4.33 -3.02 -1.53
N ILE A 431 4.43 -4.35 -1.49
CA ILE A 431 3.31 -5.23 -1.16
C ILE A 431 2.88 -5.01 0.30
N ILE A 432 3.80 -5.04 1.28
CA ILE A 432 3.49 -4.81 2.69
C ILE A 432 2.77 -3.46 2.87
N ARG A 433 3.30 -2.41 2.24
CA ARG A 433 2.67 -1.07 2.28
C ARG A 433 1.26 -1.10 1.72
N LYS A 434 1.04 -1.78 0.61
CA LYS A 434 -0.27 -1.86 -0.05
C LYS A 434 -1.29 -2.69 0.73
N GLU A 435 -0.86 -3.78 1.34
CA GLU A 435 -1.72 -4.74 2.03
C GLU A 435 -2.11 -4.32 3.44
N SER A 436 -1.15 -3.89 4.24
CA SER A 436 -1.36 -3.63 5.67
C SER A 436 -0.93 -2.25 6.16
N GLY A 437 -0.22 -1.46 5.32
CA GLY A 437 0.47 -0.27 5.81
C GLY A 437 1.45 -0.61 6.93
N PHE A 438 2.14 -1.74 6.83
CA PHE A 438 3.09 -2.27 7.81
C PHE A 438 2.48 -2.62 9.17
N TYR A 439 1.16 -2.82 9.26
CA TYR A 439 0.53 -3.19 10.53
C TYR A 439 0.41 -4.71 10.66
N PRO A 440 1.23 -5.38 11.52
CA PRO A 440 1.27 -6.84 11.57
C PRO A 440 -0.03 -7.46 12.07
N LEU A 441 -0.82 -6.73 12.84
CA LEU A 441 -2.12 -7.19 13.33
C LEU A 441 -3.28 -6.86 12.37
N ALA A 442 -2.99 -6.43 11.14
CA ALA A 442 -4.01 -6.12 10.15
C ALA A 442 -4.85 -7.36 9.83
N ARG A 443 -6.16 -7.11 9.68
CA ARG A 443 -7.13 -8.15 9.32
C ARG A 443 -8.20 -7.57 8.40
N SER A 444 -8.36 -8.17 7.23
CA SER A 444 -9.38 -7.76 6.28
C SER A 444 -10.77 -8.31 6.65
N ARG A 445 -11.82 -7.76 6.00
CA ARG A 445 -13.18 -8.31 6.11
C ARG A 445 -13.24 -9.76 5.61
N ALA A 446 -12.46 -10.10 4.58
CA ALA A 446 -12.33 -11.45 4.04
C ALA A 446 -11.46 -12.37 4.92
N LYS A 447 -10.94 -11.86 6.04
CA LYS A 447 -10.13 -12.59 7.04
C LYS A 447 -8.68 -12.83 6.62
N ALA A 448 -8.16 -12.14 5.60
CA ALA A 448 -6.72 -12.07 5.37
C ALA A 448 -6.01 -11.45 6.59
N ALA A 449 -4.79 -11.87 6.88
CA ALA A 449 -4.10 -11.54 8.12
C ALA A 449 -2.61 -11.22 7.91
N GLY A 450 -2.08 -10.33 8.76
CA GLY A 450 -0.66 -10.02 8.85
C GLY A 450 -0.18 -8.97 7.86
N LEU A 451 1.13 -8.80 7.78
CA LEU A 451 1.80 -7.77 6.96
C LEU A 451 1.45 -7.88 5.48
N MET A 452 1.46 -9.09 4.93
CA MET A 452 1.22 -9.41 3.53
C MET A 452 -0.24 -9.86 3.26
N GLN A 453 -1.13 -9.72 4.26
CA GLN A 453 -2.56 -10.06 4.15
C GLN A 453 -2.85 -11.45 3.56
N LEU A 454 -2.15 -12.46 4.06
CA LEU A 454 -2.38 -13.83 3.62
C LEU A 454 -3.76 -14.34 4.04
N MET A 455 -4.45 -14.97 3.09
CA MET A 455 -5.66 -15.73 3.40
C MET A 455 -5.31 -17.00 4.20
N PRO A 456 -6.04 -17.34 5.27
CA PRO A 456 -5.79 -18.56 6.03
C PRO A 456 -5.79 -19.85 5.20
N ALA A 457 -6.56 -19.85 4.10
CA ALA A 457 -6.58 -20.98 3.17
C ALA A 457 -5.28 -21.06 2.34
N THR A 458 -4.76 -19.91 1.90
CA THR A 458 -3.48 -19.81 1.17
C THR A 458 -2.32 -20.21 2.08
N ALA A 459 -2.27 -19.69 3.30
CA ALA A 459 -1.25 -20.08 4.28
C ALA A 459 -1.27 -21.59 4.57
N ALA A 460 -2.47 -22.18 4.73
CA ALA A 460 -2.61 -23.62 4.94
C ALA A 460 -2.17 -24.45 3.73
N PHE A 461 -2.35 -23.95 2.53
CA PHE A 461 -1.90 -24.59 1.29
C PHE A 461 -0.38 -24.56 1.18
N ILE A 462 0.22 -23.38 1.31
CA ILE A 462 1.66 -23.16 1.16
C ILE A 462 2.44 -23.89 2.26
N ALA A 463 2.06 -23.74 3.52
CA ALA A 463 2.70 -24.41 4.65
C ALA A 463 2.40 -25.92 4.74
N ARG A 464 1.54 -26.47 3.88
CA ARG A 464 0.99 -27.85 3.97
C ARG A 464 0.46 -28.18 5.36
N ASP A 465 -0.07 -27.17 6.08
CA ASP A 465 -0.60 -27.28 7.44
C ASP A 465 -2.03 -26.73 7.54
N ARG A 466 -3.02 -27.64 7.62
CA ARG A 466 -4.45 -27.30 7.71
C ARG A 466 -4.82 -26.48 8.96
N ARG A 467 -3.96 -26.48 10.02
CA ARG A 467 -4.20 -25.75 11.27
C ARG A 467 -4.26 -24.24 11.05
N TYR A 468 -3.60 -23.69 10.01
CA TYR A 468 -3.70 -22.27 9.65
C TYR A 468 -5.14 -21.83 9.30
N ARG A 469 -6.00 -22.74 8.88
CA ARG A 469 -7.42 -22.42 8.66
C ARG A 469 -8.19 -22.19 9.96
N ARG A 470 -7.70 -22.68 11.10
CA ARG A 470 -8.41 -22.67 12.40
C ARG A 470 -7.49 -22.27 13.58
N THR A 471 -6.80 -23.21 14.18
CA THR A 471 -6.08 -23.05 15.45
C THR A 471 -4.81 -22.21 15.34
N HIS A 472 -4.02 -22.34 14.26
CA HIS A 472 -2.80 -21.58 14.01
C HIS A 472 -3.02 -20.24 13.29
N ARG A 473 -4.26 -19.87 13.01
CA ARG A 473 -4.55 -18.64 12.29
C ARG A 473 -3.99 -17.38 12.96
N HIS A 474 -3.88 -17.36 14.27
CA HIS A 474 -3.34 -16.24 15.01
C HIS A 474 -1.84 -16.05 14.74
N LYS A 475 -1.10 -17.13 14.42
CA LYS A 475 0.33 -17.08 14.07
C LYS A 475 0.60 -16.30 12.77
N LEU A 476 -0.40 -16.08 11.91
CA LEU A 476 -0.28 -15.21 10.74
C LEU A 476 -0.08 -13.72 11.08
N HIS A 477 -0.18 -13.34 12.35
CA HIS A 477 0.16 -12.00 12.83
C HIS A 477 1.61 -11.87 13.28
N ASP A 478 2.35 -12.98 13.32
CA ASP A 478 3.81 -12.94 13.46
C ASP A 478 4.42 -12.39 12.17
N PRO A 479 5.25 -11.33 12.25
CA PRO A 479 5.80 -10.68 11.07
C PRO A 479 6.65 -11.61 10.21
N ASP A 480 7.61 -12.33 10.81
CA ASP A 480 8.59 -13.12 10.08
C ASP A 480 7.94 -14.36 9.43
N LEU A 481 7.07 -15.05 10.16
CA LEU A 481 6.28 -16.15 9.62
C LEU A 481 5.37 -15.69 8.46
N ASN A 482 4.74 -14.52 8.59
CA ASN A 482 3.86 -13.99 7.56
C ASN A 482 4.63 -13.64 6.28
N LEU A 483 5.83 -13.06 6.42
CA LEU A 483 6.71 -12.73 5.30
C LEU A 483 7.22 -13.99 4.61
N THR A 484 7.66 -14.99 5.36
CA THR A 484 8.12 -16.27 4.82
C THR A 484 7.04 -16.94 3.96
N LEU A 485 5.85 -17.15 4.55
CA LEU A 485 4.74 -17.79 3.83
C LEU A 485 4.24 -16.98 2.64
N ALA A 486 4.35 -15.65 2.68
CA ALA A 486 3.93 -14.80 1.57
C ALA A 486 4.94 -14.85 0.41
N GLN A 487 6.23 -14.93 0.69
CA GLN A 487 7.25 -15.14 -0.31
C GLN A 487 7.11 -16.52 -0.96
N ASP A 488 6.90 -17.58 -0.17
CA ASP A 488 6.59 -18.93 -0.69
C ASP A 488 5.36 -18.90 -1.63
N TYR A 489 4.34 -18.09 -1.31
CA TYR A 489 3.19 -17.93 -2.18
C TYR A 489 3.51 -17.19 -3.46
N ILE A 490 4.34 -16.15 -3.43
CA ILE A 490 4.80 -15.43 -4.62
C ILE A 490 5.62 -16.37 -5.52
N GLU A 491 6.50 -17.18 -4.95
CA GLU A 491 7.27 -18.21 -5.66
C GLU A 491 6.35 -19.23 -6.34
N HIS A 492 5.34 -19.72 -5.61
CA HIS A 492 4.33 -20.63 -6.18
C HIS A 492 3.59 -19.99 -7.36
N LEU A 493 3.18 -18.71 -7.24
CA LEU A 493 2.53 -18.00 -8.33
C LEU A 493 3.44 -17.83 -9.55
N ASN A 494 4.72 -17.52 -9.34
CA ASN A 494 5.70 -17.38 -10.42
C ASN A 494 5.92 -18.70 -11.18
N GLY A 495 5.77 -19.84 -10.52
CA GLY A 495 5.84 -21.18 -11.13
C GLY A 495 4.62 -21.58 -11.94
N GLU A 496 3.50 -20.85 -11.84
CA GLU A 496 2.30 -21.12 -12.65
C GLU A 496 2.53 -20.72 -14.12
N ALA A 497 2.38 -21.66 -15.06
CA ALA A 497 2.70 -21.47 -16.48
C ALA A 497 2.03 -20.23 -17.14
N HIS A 498 0.85 -19.83 -16.67
CA HIS A 498 0.15 -18.66 -17.20
C HIS A 498 0.57 -17.34 -16.53
N ILE A 499 1.50 -17.38 -15.59
CA ILE A 499 2.11 -16.22 -14.92
C ILE A 499 3.57 -16.09 -15.35
N GLY A 500 4.35 -17.18 -15.28
CA GLY A 500 5.72 -17.26 -15.80
C GLY A 500 6.67 -16.22 -15.20
N GLY A 501 6.48 -15.86 -13.92
CA GLY A 501 7.31 -14.87 -13.23
C GLY A 501 7.07 -13.41 -13.67
N GLU A 502 6.06 -13.14 -14.51
CA GLU A 502 5.78 -11.78 -14.96
C GLU A 502 5.14 -10.94 -13.86
N LEU A 503 5.73 -9.78 -13.56
CA LEU A 503 5.35 -8.89 -12.45
C LEU A 503 3.86 -8.52 -12.46
N VAL A 504 3.32 -8.07 -13.61
CA VAL A 504 1.91 -7.64 -13.70
C VAL A 504 0.96 -8.80 -13.44
N LEU A 505 1.26 -9.97 -14.01
CA LEU A 505 0.42 -11.17 -13.87
C LEU A 505 0.51 -11.73 -12.46
N MET A 506 1.70 -11.77 -11.87
CA MET A 506 1.92 -12.18 -10.49
C MET A 506 1.14 -11.30 -9.51
N LEU A 507 1.23 -9.97 -9.65
CA LEU A 507 0.49 -9.04 -8.79
C LEU A 507 -1.03 -9.16 -8.96
N ALA A 508 -1.50 -9.35 -10.20
CA ALA A 508 -2.91 -9.58 -10.46
C ALA A 508 -3.42 -10.90 -9.87
N ALA A 509 -2.59 -11.96 -9.92
CA ALA A 509 -2.88 -13.25 -9.29
C ALA A 509 -2.84 -13.18 -7.76
N TYR A 510 -1.87 -12.47 -7.19
CA TYR A 510 -1.73 -12.31 -5.74
C TYR A 510 -2.99 -11.70 -5.12
N ASN A 511 -3.48 -10.60 -5.69
CA ASN A 511 -4.67 -9.91 -5.18
C ASN A 511 -5.98 -10.54 -5.67
N GLY A 512 -6.10 -10.86 -6.95
CA GLY A 512 -7.33 -11.34 -7.56
C GLY A 512 -7.52 -12.86 -7.52
N GLY A 513 -6.46 -13.60 -7.22
CA GLY A 513 -6.38 -15.06 -7.28
C GLY A 513 -6.01 -15.58 -8.69
N PRO A 514 -5.17 -16.65 -8.78
CA PRO A 514 -4.68 -17.19 -10.06
C PRO A 514 -5.79 -17.70 -10.96
N GLY A 515 -6.85 -18.28 -10.40
CA GLY A 515 -8.01 -18.74 -11.15
C GLY A 515 -8.81 -17.63 -11.83
N ASN A 516 -8.91 -16.45 -11.20
CA ASN A 516 -9.53 -15.26 -11.81
C ASN A 516 -8.62 -14.67 -12.89
N LEU A 517 -7.31 -14.58 -12.65
CA LEU A 517 -6.36 -14.15 -13.67
C LEU A 517 -6.47 -15.01 -14.93
N LYS A 518 -6.46 -16.34 -14.79
CA LYS A 518 -6.61 -17.27 -15.92
C LYS A 518 -7.90 -17.01 -16.72
N LYS A 519 -9.02 -16.69 -16.04
CA LYS A 519 -10.27 -16.30 -16.70
C LYS A 519 -10.15 -14.96 -17.44
N TRP A 520 -9.47 -13.97 -16.83
CA TRP A 520 -9.29 -12.65 -17.44
C TRP A 520 -8.41 -12.73 -18.68
N LEU A 521 -7.28 -13.42 -18.62
CA LEU A 521 -6.38 -13.61 -19.78
C LEU A 521 -7.07 -14.25 -20.99
N ARG A 522 -8.06 -15.14 -20.76
CA ARG A 522 -8.83 -15.74 -21.86
C ARG A 522 -9.91 -14.84 -22.45
N LYS A 523 -10.42 -13.87 -21.66
CA LYS A 523 -11.57 -13.03 -22.04
C LYS A 523 -11.20 -11.64 -22.50
N ILE A 524 -10.08 -11.11 -22.03
CA ILE A 524 -9.66 -9.74 -22.30
C ILE A 524 -8.82 -9.75 -23.59
N ASN A 525 -9.30 -9.03 -24.60
CA ASN A 525 -8.46 -8.71 -25.73
C ASN A 525 -7.54 -7.54 -25.35
N HIS A 526 -6.31 -7.84 -24.98
CA HIS A 526 -5.32 -6.84 -24.60
C HIS A 526 -4.21 -6.66 -25.65
N ASN A 527 -4.28 -7.36 -26.79
CA ASN A 527 -3.32 -7.24 -27.90
C ASN A 527 -1.84 -7.36 -27.47
N GLY A 528 -1.53 -8.14 -26.44
CA GLY A 528 -0.17 -8.24 -25.87
C GLY A 528 0.24 -7.04 -24.98
N ASP A 529 -0.51 -5.96 -24.98
CA ASP A 529 -0.22 -4.73 -24.24
C ASP A 529 -0.56 -4.87 -22.75
N ARG A 530 0.45 -4.81 -21.89
CA ARG A 530 0.28 -4.98 -20.43
C ARG A 530 -0.41 -3.78 -19.77
N PHE A 531 -0.22 -2.56 -20.27
CA PHE A 531 -0.95 -1.40 -19.78
C PHE A 531 -2.45 -1.51 -20.10
N LEU A 532 -2.77 -1.97 -21.30
CA LEU A 532 -4.16 -2.23 -21.69
C LEU A 532 -4.76 -3.38 -20.87
N LEU A 533 -3.99 -4.44 -20.60
CA LEU A 533 -4.42 -5.52 -19.72
C LEU A 533 -4.77 -4.99 -18.32
N ILE A 534 -3.87 -4.21 -17.69
CA ILE A 534 -4.09 -3.63 -16.35
C ILE A 534 -5.41 -2.85 -16.33
N GLU A 535 -5.64 -1.97 -17.33
CA GLU A 535 -6.86 -1.15 -17.36
C GLU A 535 -8.13 -1.97 -17.66
N SER A 536 -7.99 -3.12 -18.32
CA SER A 536 -9.10 -4.01 -18.70
C SER A 536 -9.49 -5.03 -17.62
N ILE A 537 -8.70 -5.24 -16.56
CA ILE A 537 -9.04 -6.16 -15.48
C ILE A 537 -10.40 -5.75 -14.88
N PRO A 538 -11.42 -6.66 -14.84
CA PRO A 538 -12.76 -6.29 -14.36
C PRO A 538 -12.80 -5.90 -12.88
N ALA A 539 -11.95 -6.50 -12.04
CA ALA A 539 -11.87 -6.21 -10.62
C ALA A 539 -11.12 -4.89 -10.38
N ARG A 540 -11.86 -3.82 -10.05
CA ARG A 540 -11.27 -2.49 -9.76
C ARG A 540 -10.22 -2.54 -8.65
N GLU A 541 -10.46 -3.36 -7.62
CA GLU A 541 -9.50 -3.54 -6.52
C GLU A 541 -8.16 -4.05 -7.05
N THR A 542 -8.19 -5.07 -7.91
CA THR A 542 -6.98 -5.65 -8.50
C THR A 542 -6.27 -4.68 -9.46
N ARG A 543 -7.01 -3.92 -10.29
CA ARG A 543 -6.40 -2.84 -11.09
C ARG A 543 -5.63 -1.84 -10.24
N ASN A 544 -6.26 -1.36 -9.17
CA ASN A 544 -5.65 -0.39 -8.25
C ASN A 544 -4.53 -1.02 -7.41
N TYR A 545 -4.60 -2.32 -7.17
CA TYR A 545 -3.55 -3.05 -6.48
C TYR A 545 -2.28 -3.10 -7.33
N VAL A 546 -2.37 -3.59 -8.56
CA VAL A 546 -1.24 -3.70 -9.49
C VAL A 546 -0.58 -2.33 -9.69
N LYS A 547 -1.36 -1.30 -10.05
CA LYS A 547 -0.84 0.06 -10.23
C LYS A 547 -0.17 0.60 -8.97
N GLY A 548 -0.80 0.41 -7.81
CA GLY A 548 -0.27 0.91 -6.55
C GLY A 548 1.02 0.21 -6.12
N VAL A 549 1.11 -1.12 -6.25
CA VAL A 549 2.33 -1.85 -5.89
C VAL A 549 3.49 -1.45 -6.80
N ILE A 550 3.28 -1.35 -8.11
CA ILE A 550 4.32 -0.92 -9.06
C ILE A 550 4.81 0.50 -8.73
N SER A 551 3.90 1.44 -8.44
CA SER A 551 4.29 2.80 -8.04
C SER A 551 5.11 2.80 -6.75
N TYR A 552 4.72 2.00 -5.77
CA TYR A 552 5.47 1.91 -4.51
C TYR A 552 6.82 1.19 -4.69
N MET A 553 6.88 0.20 -5.57
CA MET A 553 8.13 -0.50 -5.92
C MET A 553 9.17 0.48 -6.49
N PHE A 554 8.78 1.39 -7.38
CA PHE A 554 9.65 2.46 -7.88
C PHE A 554 10.19 3.34 -6.75
N ILE A 555 9.33 3.79 -5.83
CA ILE A 555 9.75 4.64 -4.72
C ILE A 555 10.67 3.90 -3.76
N TYR A 556 10.39 2.63 -3.47
CA TYR A 556 11.28 1.79 -2.66
C TYR A 556 12.59 1.44 -3.36
N GLY A 557 12.59 1.26 -4.69
CA GLY A 557 13.82 1.11 -5.47
C GLY A 557 14.75 2.30 -5.29
N ASN A 558 14.22 3.52 -5.38
CA ASN A 558 14.96 4.74 -5.06
C ASN A 558 15.48 4.77 -3.61
N ARG A 559 14.67 4.31 -2.64
CA ARG A 559 15.05 4.28 -1.23
C ARG A 559 16.20 3.31 -0.95
N PHE A 560 16.20 2.16 -1.61
CA PHE A 560 17.18 1.08 -1.40
C PHE A 560 18.34 1.15 -2.40
N ASN A 561 18.33 2.12 -3.31
CA ASN A 561 19.23 2.18 -4.46
C ASN A 561 19.24 0.85 -5.25
N GLU A 562 18.04 0.28 -5.42
CA GLU A 562 17.81 -1.00 -6.12
C GLU A 562 17.39 -0.72 -7.56
N ASP A 563 18.09 -1.32 -8.52
CA ASP A 563 17.68 -1.30 -9.92
C ASP A 563 16.48 -2.24 -10.15
N ILE A 564 15.49 -1.76 -10.92
CA ILE A 564 14.25 -2.49 -11.18
C ILE A 564 14.06 -2.68 -12.69
N PRO A 565 14.77 -3.64 -13.32
CA PRO A 565 14.67 -3.89 -14.76
C PRO A 565 13.23 -4.14 -15.23
N ALA A 566 12.41 -4.79 -14.40
CA ALA A 566 11.01 -5.09 -14.71
C ALA A 566 10.17 -3.85 -15.09
N LEU A 567 10.50 -2.66 -14.56
CA LEU A 567 9.78 -1.43 -14.95
C LEU A 567 10.16 -0.98 -16.36
N ARG A 568 11.44 -1.05 -16.71
CA ARG A 568 11.92 -0.74 -18.07
C ARG A 568 11.39 -1.73 -19.10
N ASP A 569 11.38 -3.01 -18.76
CA ASP A 569 10.82 -4.06 -19.62
C ASP A 569 9.33 -3.85 -19.85
N LEU A 570 8.57 -3.49 -18.82
CA LEU A 570 7.14 -3.15 -18.93
C LEU A 570 6.91 -2.00 -19.90
N ILE A 571 7.71 -0.95 -19.83
CA ILE A 571 7.62 0.23 -20.73
C ILE A 571 7.99 -0.17 -22.16
N ALA A 572 9.03 -0.97 -22.32
CA ALA A 572 9.50 -1.46 -23.62
C ALA A 572 8.56 -2.51 -24.25
N GLY A 573 7.46 -2.88 -23.58
CA GLY A 573 6.54 -3.92 -24.03
C GLY A 573 7.13 -5.34 -23.98
N LYS A 574 8.22 -5.52 -23.22
CA LYS A 574 8.84 -6.81 -22.96
C LYS A 574 8.18 -7.51 -21.78
N THR A 575 8.51 -8.79 -21.57
CA THR A 575 8.08 -9.53 -20.39
C THR A 575 8.82 -9.01 -19.17
N ALA A 576 8.11 -8.30 -18.29
CA ALA A 576 8.63 -7.70 -17.07
C ALA A 576 8.79 -8.77 -15.98
N GLN A 577 9.95 -9.44 -15.93
CA GLN A 577 10.22 -10.49 -14.94
C GLN A 577 10.74 -9.92 -13.62
N THR A 578 10.31 -10.52 -12.50
CA THR A 578 10.91 -10.27 -11.18
C THR A 578 12.30 -10.90 -11.09
N LYS A 579 13.20 -10.37 -10.26
CA LYS A 579 14.55 -10.95 -10.06
C LYS A 579 14.52 -12.43 -9.69
N TYR A 580 13.56 -12.84 -8.88
CA TYR A 580 13.40 -14.25 -8.51
C TYR A 580 13.15 -15.15 -9.72
N ALA A 581 12.32 -14.70 -10.67
CA ALA A 581 12.05 -15.45 -11.89
C ALA A 581 13.26 -15.48 -12.85
N GLN A 582 14.10 -14.44 -12.82
CA GLN A 582 15.36 -14.39 -13.60
C GLN A 582 16.42 -15.35 -13.05
N ALA A 583 16.45 -15.56 -11.74
CA ALA A 583 17.41 -16.49 -11.09
C ALA A 583 17.01 -17.96 -11.21
N ALA A 584 15.75 -18.26 -11.55
CA ALA A 584 15.22 -19.62 -11.70
C ALA A 584 15.27 -20.16 -13.14
N ASN A 585 15.60 -19.30 -14.13
CA ASN A 585 15.85 -19.64 -15.54
C ASN A 585 17.36 -19.63 -15.83
#